data_4e24ac6c371030d1597e5e4ea09062b9
#
_entry.id   4e24ac6c371030d1597e5e4ea09062b9
#
_cell.length_a   1.000
_cell.length_b   1.000
_cell.length_c   1.000
_cell.angle_alpha   90.00
_cell.angle_beta   90.00
_cell.angle_gamma   90.00
#
_symmetry.space_group_name_H-M   'P 1'
#
loop_
_entity.id
_entity.type
_entity.pdbx_description
1 polymer ?
#
loop_
_entity_poly.entity_id
_entity_poly.type
_entity_poly.pdbx_seq_one_letter_code
_entity_poly.pdbx_strand_id
1 'polypeptide(L)'
;MYPELIHLAASFDQNYLTPFYVLITSIFDNNKETSFHIHTIVTGVGNQEKEEMQQFVRQHNSNISFYEIAPKDIEGLVIPEQSYFTRATYYRLFFPLMVPETVKKLLYLDTDIVVVGDLSEIYHTNIIGFPVGAVAEVNATKNRPDLGIDEIGAYFNAGVMLMNISEWKKQEISERAIQFLHDFPEKVVWVDQDALNVVLKDNYVKLSAKFNVTPFDIPRYLPKSGYHNFLKGKIIIHYALREH
;
A
#
# COMPACT_ATOMS: atom_id res chain seq x y z
N MET A 1 1.66 -7.58 -29.40
CA MET A 1 2.34 -7.47 -28.09
C MET A 1 1.27 -7.80 -27.08
N TYR A 2 1.44 -8.77 -26.19
CA TYR A 2 0.46 -9.03 -25.14
C TYR A 2 0.49 -7.85 -24.18
N PRO A 3 -0.69 -7.37 -23.70
CA PRO A 3 -0.71 -6.32 -22.69
C PRO A 3 0.11 -6.77 -21.48
N GLU A 4 0.87 -5.85 -20.91
CA GLU A 4 1.63 -6.15 -19.70
C GLU A 4 0.69 -6.47 -18.56
N LEU A 5 1.01 -7.52 -17.80
CA LEU A 5 0.27 -7.89 -16.60
C LEU A 5 0.90 -7.23 -15.38
N ILE A 6 0.18 -6.30 -14.79
CA ILE A 6 0.58 -5.66 -13.53
C ILE A 6 -0.04 -6.41 -12.35
N HIS A 7 0.80 -6.83 -11.40
CA HIS A 7 0.35 -7.42 -10.14
C HIS A 7 0.12 -6.33 -9.11
N LEU A 8 -1.13 -6.23 -8.63
CA LEU A 8 -1.56 -5.31 -7.58
C LEU A 8 -1.87 -6.08 -6.29
N ALA A 9 -1.71 -5.44 -5.14
CA ALA A 9 -2.18 -5.97 -3.87
C ALA A 9 -3.00 -4.92 -3.10
N ALA A 10 -4.07 -5.34 -2.46
CA ALA A 10 -4.85 -4.54 -1.53
C ALA A 10 -5.44 -5.42 -0.41
N SER A 11 -5.50 -4.89 0.81
CA SER A 11 -6.09 -5.59 1.95
C SER A 11 -7.16 -4.75 2.62
N PHE A 12 -8.28 -5.39 3.00
CA PHE A 12 -9.39 -4.67 3.61
C PHE A 12 -10.32 -5.61 4.38
N ASP A 13 -11.15 -5.04 5.23
CA ASP A 13 -12.28 -5.70 5.86
C ASP A 13 -13.61 -5.29 5.19
N GLN A 14 -14.72 -5.91 5.60
CA GLN A 14 -16.05 -5.66 5.03
C GLN A 14 -16.44 -4.17 5.01
N ASN A 15 -15.96 -3.35 5.96
CA ASN A 15 -16.31 -1.92 6.01
C ASN A 15 -15.64 -1.13 4.88
N TYR A 16 -14.56 -1.66 4.31
CA TYR A 16 -13.79 -1.03 3.23
C TYR A 16 -14.11 -1.60 1.84
N LEU A 17 -15.20 -2.33 1.70
CA LEU A 17 -15.63 -2.87 0.40
C LEU A 17 -15.93 -1.74 -0.61
N THR A 18 -16.65 -0.69 -0.20
CA THR A 18 -16.92 0.47 -1.07
C THR A 18 -15.64 1.24 -1.46
N PRO A 19 -14.74 1.60 -0.53
CA PRO A 19 -13.43 2.16 -0.89
C PRO A 19 -12.65 1.28 -1.87
N PHE A 20 -12.63 -0.04 -1.70
CA PHE A 20 -11.98 -0.94 -2.65
C PHE A 20 -12.56 -0.85 -4.07
N TYR A 21 -13.89 -0.78 -4.22
CA TYR A 21 -14.50 -0.58 -5.53
C TYR A 21 -14.14 0.79 -6.14
N VAL A 22 -14.04 1.85 -5.34
CA VAL A 22 -13.56 3.15 -5.81
C VAL A 22 -12.12 3.06 -6.31
N LEU A 23 -11.23 2.40 -5.55
CA LEU A 23 -9.85 2.15 -5.94
C LEU A 23 -9.78 1.44 -7.30
N ILE A 24 -10.38 0.25 -7.43
CA ILE A 24 -10.25 -0.57 -8.65
C ILE A 24 -10.92 0.08 -9.86
N THR A 25 -12.05 0.78 -9.67
CA THR A 25 -12.70 1.55 -10.74
C THR A 25 -11.76 2.65 -11.23
N SER A 26 -11.14 3.41 -10.32
CA SER A 26 -10.20 4.46 -10.70
C SER A 26 -8.97 3.92 -11.43
N ILE A 27 -8.49 2.72 -11.06
CA ILE A 27 -7.42 2.00 -11.76
C ILE A 27 -7.83 1.71 -13.20
N PHE A 28 -8.98 1.05 -13.40
CA PHE A 28 -9.43 0.64 -14.72
C PHE A 28 -9.74 1.84 -15.63
N ASP A 29 -10.30 2.92 -15.09
CA ASP A 29 -10.61 4.13 -15.86
C ASP A 29 -9.37 4.83 -16.41
N ASN A 30 -8.25 4.77 -15.69
CA ASN A 30 -7.01 5.44 -16.05
C ASN A 30 -5.95 4.51 -16.69
N ASN A 31 -6.25 3.18 -16.82
CA ASN A 31 -5.30 2.19 -17.34
C ASN A 31 -6.00 1.19 -18.28
N LYS A 32 -6.72 1.68 -19.30
CA LYS A 32 -7.64 0.90 -20.14
C LYS A 32 -6.98 -0.20 -20.97
N GLU A 33 -5.70 -0.01 -21.31
CA GLU A 33 -4.94 -0.96 -22.13
C GLU A 33 -4.10 -1.95 -21.30
N THR A 34 -4.15 -1.81 -19.96
CA THR A 34 -3.36 -2.63 -19.03
C THR A 34 -4.23 -3.71 -18.41
N SER A 35 -3.71 -4.93 -18.32
CA SER A 35 -4.34 -6.02 -17.56
C SER A 35 -3.77 -6.12 -16.16
N PHE A 36 -4.61 -6.42 -15.19
CA PHE A 36 -4.20 -6.52 -13.80
C PHE A 36 -4.49 -7.90 -13.21
N HIS A 37 -3.61 -8.37 -12.33
CA HIS A 37 -3.93 -9.43 -11.40
C HIS A 37 -3.92 -8.82 -9.99
N ILE A 38 -5.10 -8.72 -9.40
CA ILE A 38 -5.30 -8.13 -8.08
C ILE A 38 -5.22 -9.24 -7.04
N HIS A 39 -4.27 -9.14 -6.12
CA HIS A 39 -4.12 -10.04 -4.99
C HIS A 39 -4.76 -9.39 -3.76
N THR A 40 -5.72 -10.06 -3.12
CA THR A 40 -6.44 -9.47 -1.98
C THR A 40 -6.40 -10.38 -0.76
N ILE A 41 -6.20 -9.76 0.41
CA ILE A 41 -6.42 -10.38 1.72
C ILE A 41 -7.62 -9.66 2.33
N VAL A 42 -8.71 -10.39 2.57
CA VAL A 42 -9.98 -9.81 3.03
C VAL A 42 -10.48 -10.49 4.29
N THR A 43 -11.17 -9.72 5.15
CA THR A 43 -11.81 -10.23 6.36
C THR A 43 -13.28 -9.82 6.40
N GLY A 44 -14.16 -10.75 6.76
CA GLY A 44 -15.58 -10.50 6.88
C GLY A 44 -16.32 -10.34 5.55
N VAL A 45 -15.65 -10.59 4.42
CA VAL A 45 -16.24 -10.54 3.07
C VAL A 45 -16.76 -11.92 2.68
N GLY A 46 -18.04 -12.01 2.35
CA GLY A 46 -18.71 -13.28 2.01
C GLY A 46 -18.39 -13.78 0.60
N ASN A 47 -18.84 -14.99 0.30
CA ASN A 47 -18.60 -15.60 -1.02
C ASN A 47 -19.32 -14.83 -2.13
N GLN A 48 -20.52 -14.32 -1.87
CA GLN A 48 -21.28 -13.56 -2.86
C GLN A 48 -20.52 -12.27 -3.25
N GLU A 49 -20.03 -11.50 -2.29
CA GLU A 49 -19.24 -10.29 -2.55
C GLU A 49 -17.94 -10.62 -3.30
N LYS A 50 -17.28 -11.74 -2.97
CA LYS A 50 -16.08 -12.21 -3.70
C LYS A 50 -16.42 -12.55 -5.16
N GLU A 51 -17.55 -13.21 -5.43
CA GLU A 51 -18.02 -13.52 -6.78
C GLU A 51 -18.36 -12.24 -7.57
N GLU A 52 -19.04 -11.27 -6.95
CA GLU A 52 -19.35 -9.98 -7.56
C GLU A 52 -18.06 -9.22 -7.93
N MET A 53 -17.05 -9.18 -7.04
CA MET A 53 -15.75 -8.61 -7.32
C MET A 53 -15.05 -9.31 -8.49
N GLN A 54 -15.09 -10.65 -8.54
CA GLN A 54 -14.51 -11.41 -9.65
C GLN A 54 -15.19 -11.07 -10.99
N GLN A 55 -16.50 -10.97 -11.00
CA GLN A 55 -17.26 -10.60 -12.21
C GLN A 55 -16.89 -9.18 -12.67
N PHE A 56 -16.85 -8.23 -11.73
CA PHE A 56 -16.48 -6.84 -12.02
C PHE A 56 -15.06 -6.75 -12.61
N VAL A 57 -14.08 -7.38 -11.98
CA VAL A 57 -12.68 -7.35 -12.45
C VAL A 57 -12.50 -8.00 -13.81
N ARG A 58 -13.22 -9.12 -14.09
CA ARG A 58 -13.19 -9.79 -15.41
C ARG A 58 -13.73 -8.92 -16.54
N GLN A 59 -14.71 -8.05 -16.28
CA GLN A 59 -15.23 -7.11 -17.29
C GLN A 59 -14.16 -6.12 -17.77
N HIS A 60 -13.07 -5.95 -16.98
CA HIS A 60 -11.92 -5.11 -17.29
C HIS A 60 -10.66 -5.92 -17.72
N ASN A 61 -10.84 -7.11 -18.31
CA ASN A 61 -9.74 -7.98 -18.75
C ASN A 61 -8.69 -8.27 -17.68
N SER A 62 -9.12 -8.36 -16.43
CA SER A 62 -8.27 -8.50 -15.25
C SER A 62 -8.72 -9.68 -14.38
N ASN A 63 -7.90 -10.07 -13.41
CA ASN A 63 -8.18 -11.15 -12.49
C ASN A 63 -8.02 -10.70 -11.05
N ILE A 64 -8.71 -11.39 -10.11
CA ILE A 64 -8.57 -11.18 -8.68
C ILE A 64 -8.42 -12.52 -7.98
N SER A 65 -7.48 -12.59 -7.03
CA SER A 65 -7.27 -13.72 -6.13
C SER A 65 -7.47 -13.28 -4.68
N PHE A 66 -8.09 -14.16 -3.90
CA PHE A 66 -8.33 -13.94 -2.47
C PHE A 66 -7.43 -14.86 -1.65
N TYR A 67 -6.79 -14.31 -0.64
CA TYR A 67 -5.96 -15.03 0.33
C TYR A 67 -6.55 -14.87 1.73
N GLU A 68 -6.26 -15.83 2.60
CA GLU A 68 -6.71 -15.82 3.98
C GLU A 68 -5.50 -15.91 4.90
N ILE A 69 -5.47 -15.07 5.93
CA ILE A 69 -4.45 -15.13 6.98
C ILE A 69 -5.00 -15.96 8.13
N ALA A 70 -4.23 -16.93 8.59
CA ALA A 70 -4.61 -17.68 9.75
C ALA A 70 -4.56 -16.80 11.01
N PRO A 71 -5.55 -16.89 11.92
CA PRO A 71 -5.60 -16.06 13.13
C PRO A 71 -4.30 -16.07 13.95
N LYS A 72 -3.59 -17.21 13.98
CA LYS A 72 -2.31 -17.38 14.66
C LYS A 72 -1.20 -16.48 14.10
N ASP A 73 -1.26 -16.13 12.81
CA ASP A 73 -0.19 -15.38 12.14
C ASP A 73 -0.22 -13.87 12.51
N ILE A 74 -1.36 -13.41 13.06
CA ILE A 74 -1.57 -12.03 13.53
C ILE A 74 -1.89 -11.98 15.04
N GLU A 75 -1.74 -13.12 15.72
CA GLU A 75 -1.93 -13.20 17.17
C GLU A 75 -0.88 -12.35 17.89
N GLY A 76 -1.33 -11.59 18.91
CA GLY A 76 -0.43 -10.70 19.67
C GLY A 76 -0.05 -9.39 18.99
N LEU A 77 -0.41 -9.16 17.71
CA LEU A 77 -0.24 -7.85 17.09
C LEU A 77 -1.24 -6.86 17.66
N VAL A 78 -0.73 -5.79 18.27
CA VAL A 78 -1.50 -4.80 18.98
C VAL A 78 -1.97 -3.70 18.05
N ILE A 79 -3.25 -3.38 18.10
CA ILE A 79 -3.79 -2.16 17.49
C ILE A 79 -3.80 -1.08 18.59
N PRO A 80 -3.21 0.10 18.36
CA PRO A 80 -3.20 1.17 19.35
C PRO A 80 -4.64 1.55 19.78
N GLU A 81 -4.84 1.73 21.09
CA GLU A 81 -6.15 2.13 21.62
C GLU A 81 -6.60 3.45 21.01
N GLN A 82 -7.90 3.57 20.75
CA GLN A 82 -8.53 4.75 20.14
C GLN A 82 -8.09 5.06 18.70
N SER A 83 -7.35 4.14 18.04
CA SER A 83 -7.05 4.26 16.62
C SER A 83 -8.21 3.76 15.75
N TYR A 84 -8.28 4.24 14.51
CA TYR A 84 -9.21 3.74 13.49
C TYR A 84 -8.66 2.51 12.73
N PHE A 85 -7.45 2.07 13.07
CA PHE A 85 -6.84 0.91 12.45
C PHE A 85 -7.56 -0.39 12.80
N THR A 86 -7.61 -1.30 11.84
CA THR A 86 -8.05 -2.68 12.07
C THR A 86 -6.87 -3.63 11.83
N ARG A 87 -7.04 -4.91 12.20
CA ARG A 87 -6.01 -5.92 11.94
C ARG A 87 -5.69 -6.06 10.45
N ALA A 88 -6.61 -5.65 9.56
CA ALA A 88 -6.36 -5.65 8.12
C ALA A 88 -5.16 -4.77 7.70
N THR A 89 -4.79 -3.78 8.51
CA THR A 89 -3.61 -2.95 8.29
C THR A 89 -2.32 -3.80 8.22
N TYR A 90 -2.20 -4.84 9.07
CA TYR A 90 -1.03 -5.72 9.07
C TYR A 90 -0.96 -6.66 7.86
N TYR A 91 -2.04 -6.84 7.12
CA TYR A 91 -2.11 -7.83 6.04
C TYR A 91 -1.13 -7.56 4.90
N ARG A 92 -0.71 -6.30 4.72
CA ARG A 92 0.30 -5.95 3.69
C ARG A 92 1.64 -6.64 3.91
N LEU A 93 1.99 -7.00 5.16
CA LEU A 93 3.20 -7.73 5.49
C LEU A 93 3.21 -9.16 4.94
N PHE A 94 2.04 -9.75 4.66
CA PHE A 94 1.89 -11.15 4.30
C PHE A 94 1.86 -11.40 2.79
N PHE A 95 1.54 -10.39 1.96
CA PHE A 95 1.48 -10.58 0.51
C PHE A 95 2.73 -11.22 -0.09
N PRO A 96 3.96 -10.79 0.25
CA PRO A 96 5.17 -11.41 -0.30
C PRO A 96 5.31 -12.89 0.02
N LEU A 97 4.70 -13.36 1.12
CA LEU A 97 4.70 -14.76 1.54
C LEU A 97 3.61 -15.59 0.85
N MET A 98 2.52 -14.97 0.39
CA MET A 98 1.30 -15.63 -0.08
C MET A 98 1.15 -15.63 -1.59
N VAL A 99 1.70 -14.62 -2.29
CA VAL A 99 1.60 -14.57 -3.76
C VAL A 99 2.41 -15.70 -4.41
N PRO A 100 1.97 -16.19 -5.60
CA PRO A 100 2.70 -17.22 -6.33
C PRO A 100 4.16 -16.82 -6.60
N GLU A 101 5.07 -17.80 -6.64
CA GLU A 101 6.50 -17.57 -6.88
C GLU A 101 6.82 -16.92 -8.24
N THR A 102 5.88 -17.02 -9.17
CA THR A 102 5.97 -16.34 -10.48
C THR A 102 5.86 -14.83 -10.38
N VAL A 103 5.23 -14.31 -9.31
CA VAL A 103 5.10 -12.86 -9.05
C VAL A 103 6.43 -12.35 -8.49
N LYS A 104 7.14 -11.55 -9.28
CA LYS A 104 8.45 -10.98 -8.90
C LYS A 104 8.33 -9.56 -8.37
N LYS A 105 7.33 -8.83 -8.83
CA LYS A 105 7.06 -7.44 -8.47
C LYS A 105 5.57 -7.29 -8.15
N LEU A 106 5.25 -6.56 -7.09
CA LEU A 106 3.90 -6.36 -6.60
C LEU A 106 3.71 -4.90 -6.20
N LEU A 107 2.68 -4.24 -6.73
CA LEU A 107 2.32 -2.89 -6.30
C LEU A 107 1.21 -2.97 -5.26
N TYR A 108 1.54 -2.69 -4.00
CA TYR A 108 0.56 -2.59 -2.92
C TYR A 108 -0.05 -1.19 -2.89
N LEU A 109 -1.37 -1.14 -2.75
CA LEU A 109 -2.16 0.08 -2.63
C LEU A 109 -3.16 -0.04 -1.47
N ASP A 110 -3.21 0.95 -0.60
CA ASP A 110 -4.28 1.10 0.39
C ASP A 110 -5.63 1.36 -0.32
N THR A 111 -6.74 1.01 0.32
CA THR A 111 -8.07 1.10 -0.31
C THR A 111 -8.65 2.53 -0.31
N ASP A 112 -8.10 3.44 0.48
CA ASP A 112 -8.46 4.86 0.50
C ASP A 112 -7.67 5.70 -0.52
N ILE A 113 -7.38 5.10 -1.66
CA ILE A 113 -6.63 5.66 -2.78
C ILE A 113 -7.55 5.85 -4.00
N VAL A 114 -7.32 6.93 -4.75
CA VAL A 114 -7.83 7.14 -6.11
C VAL A 114 -6.64 7.26 -7.08
N VAL A 115 -6.62 6.40 -8.08
CA VAL A 115 -5.64 6.45 -9.16
C VAL A 115 -6.14 7.42 -10.24
N VAL A 116 -5.31 8.38 -10.62
CA VAL A 116 -5.66 9.43 -11.60
C VAL A 116 -4.71 9.46 -12.81
N GLY A 117 -3.83 8.47 -12.92
CA GLY A 117 -2.86 8.34 -14.00
C GLY A 117 -2.42 6.90 -14.26
N ASP A 118 -1.41 6.76 -15.09
CA ASP A 118 -0.90 5.46 -15.55
C ASP A 118 -0.01 4.79 -14.49
N LEU A 119 -0.43 3.63 -13.98
CA LEU A 119 0.32 2.83 -13.00
C LEU A 119 1.56 2.15 -13.58
N SER A 120 1.70 2.06 -14.92
CA SER A 120 2.92 1.52 -15.53
C SER A 120 4.15 2.34 -15.15
N GLU A 121 4.00 3.65 -14.94
CA GLU A 121 5.11 4.52 -14.54
C GLU A 121 5.73 4.10 -13.19
N ILE A 122 4.91 3.82 -12.17
CA ILE A 122 5.42 3.33 -10.88
C ILE A 122 5.89 1.89 -11.01
N TYR A 123 5.14 1.05 -11.72
CA TYR A 123 5.45 -0.38 -11.82
C TYR A 123 6.79 -0.65 -12.52
N HIS A 124 7.19 0.17 -13.49
CA HIS A 124 8.48 0.08 -14.17
C HIS A 124 9.65 0.74 -13.43
N THR A 125 9.40 1.38 -12.30
CA THR A 125 10.51 1.95 -11.53
C THR A 125 11.53 0.87 -11.16
N ASN A 126 12.80 1.18 -11.38
CA ASN A 126 13.88 0.27 -11.05
C ASN A 126 14.09 0.20 -9.53
N ILE A 127 13.84 -0.96 -8.95
CA ILE A 127 14.06 -1.27 -7.54
C ILE A 127 14.97 -2.50 -7.38
N ILE A 128 15.83 -2.78 -8.39
CA ILE A 128 16.77 -3.92 -8.33
C ILE A 128 17.70 -3.75 -7.12
N GLY A 129 17.84 -4.82 -6.34
CA GLY A 129 18.69 -4.84 -5.14
C GLY A 129 18.02 -4.28 -3.87
N PHE A 130 16.84 -3.65 -4.00
CA PHE A 130 16.06 -3.16 -2.87
C PHE A 130 14.77 -3.96 -2.70
N PRO A 131 14.30 -4.19 -1.48
CA PRO A 131 13.06 -4.92 -1.21
C PRO A 131 11.81 -4.13 -1.56
N VAL A 132 11.88 -2.80 -1.56
CA VAL A 132 10.71 -1.94 -1.80
C VAL A 132 11.11 -0.57 -2.38
N GLY A 133 10.18 0.01 -3.16
CA GLY A 133 10.12 1.43 -3.45
C GLY A 133 8.91 2.04 -2.76
N ALA A 134 9.06 3.19 -2.10
CA ALA A 134 8.00 3.90 -1.40
C ALA A 134 8.22 5.42 -1.43
N VAL A 135 7.15 6.19 -1.17
CA VAL A 135 7.21 7.66 -1.16
C VAL A 135 7.49 8.15 0.26
N ALA A 136 8.56 8.93 0.41
CA ALA A 136 8.93 9.52 1.69
C ALA A 136 7.94 10.61 2.14
N GLU A 137 7.59 10.64 3.42
CA GLU A 137 6.73 11.65 4.04
C GLU A 137 7.55 12.89 4.41
N VAL A 138 7.76 13.79 3.46
CA VAL A 138 8.54 15.01 3.68
C VAL A 138 7.73 16.16 4.31
N ASN A 139 6.42 16.17 4.13
CA ASN A 139 5.51 17.24 4.59
C ASN A 139 4.72 16.86 5.85
N ALA A 140 4.67 15.58 6.18
CA ALA A 140 4.27 15.15 7.50
C ALA A 140 5.46 15.38 8.44
N THR A 141 5.25 16.02 9.59
CA THR A 141 6.28 16.26 10.60
C THR A 141 6.71 14.95 11.30
N LYS A 142 6.96 13.92 10.51
CA LYS A 142 7.19 12.55 11.00
C LYS A 142 8.63 12.12 10.79
N ASN A 143 9.53 12.76 11.51
CA ASN A 143 10.71 12.05 11.98
C ASN A 143 10.30 11.27 13.25
N ARG A 144 10.82 10.09 13.38
CA ARG A 144 10.59 9.18 14.51
C ARG A 144 11.93 8.86 15.15
N PRO A 145 12.52 9.83 15.90
CA PRO A 145 13.81 9.63 16.58
C PRO A 145 13.76 8.49 17.59
N ASP A 146 12.60 8.22 18.18
CA ASP A 146 12.36 7.06 19.04
C ASP A 146 12.51 5.71 18.31
N LEU A 147 12.39 5.72 16.97
CA LEU A 147 12.68 4.59 16.08
C LEU A 147 14.07 4.69 15.43
N GLY A 148 14.87 5.69 15.81
CA GLY A 148 16.17 5.96 15.18
C GLY A 148 16.05 6.58 13.78
N ILE A 149 14.92 7.19 13.44
CA ILE A 149 14.65 7.85 12.15
C ILE A 149 14.58 9.36 12.38
N ASP A 150 15.76 10.00 12.36
CA ASP A 150 15.92 11.41 12.74
C ASP A 150 15.77 12.35 11.53
N GLU A 151 16.11 11.89 10.32
CA GLU A 151 16.12 12.72 9.13
C GLU A 151 14.72 12.91 8.54
N ILE A 152 14.40 14.16 8.16
CA ILE A 152 13.18 14.47 7.42
C ILE A 152 13.22 13.74 6.08
N GLY A 153 12.14 13.03 5.73
CA GLY A 153 12.05 12.25 4.50
C GLY A 153 12.83 10.94 4.53
N ALA A 154 13.27 10.47 5.71
CA ALA A 154 13.73 9.10 5.90
C ALA A 154 12.57 8.13 6.20
N TYR A 155 11.46 8.64 6.73
CA TYR A 155 10.24 7.89 7.00
C TYR A 155 9.33 7.90 5.76
N PHE A 156 8.83 6.74 5.33
CA PHE A 156 7.95 6.63 4.16
C PHE A 156 6.52 6.23 4.56
N ASN A 157 5.56 6.58 3.70
CA ASN A 157 4.18 6.12 3.81
C ASN A 157 4.02 4.73 3.20
N ALA A 158 3.45 3.79 3.96
CA ALA A 158 3.30 2.39 3.55
C ALA A 158 2.02 2.11 2.70
N GLY A 159 1.21 3.12 2.43
CA GLY A 159 -0.03 2.96 1.65
C GLY A 159 0.20 2.76 0.15
N VAL A 160 1.40 3.10 -0.35
CA VAL A 160 1.83 2.80 -1.72
C VAL A 160 3.23 2.22 -1.68
N MET A 161 3.36 0.95 -2.02
CA MET A 161 4.64 0.24 -2.01
C MET A 161 4.83 -0.60 -3.27
N LEU A 162 5.93 -0.35 -4.00
CA LEU A 162 6.37 -1.24 -5.07
C LEU A 162 7.31 -2.28 -4.48
N MET A 163 6.85 -3.51 -4.30
CA MET A 163 7.58 -4.59 -3.64
C MET A 163 8.39 -5.43 -4.63
N ASN A 164 9.66 -5.68 -4.35
CA ASN A 164 10.48 -6.71 -4.98
C ASN A 164 10.38 -7.97 -4.14
N ILE A 165 9.56 -8.93 -4.57
CA ILE A 165 9.21 -10.12 -3.80
C ILE A 165 10.45 -10.95 -3.45
N SER A 166 11.41 -11.05 -4.37
CA SER A 166 12.63 -11.83 -4.16
C SER A 166 13.53 -11.22 -3.07
N GLU A 167 13.76 -9.90 -3.14
CA GLU A 167 14.59 -9.21 -2.13
C GLU A 167 13.85 -9.08 -0.79
N TRP A 168 12.52 -8.92 -0.79
CA TRP A 168 11.71 -8.91 0.43
C TRP A 168 11.82 -10.22 1.21
N LYS A 169 11.65 -11.36 0.52
CA LYS A 169 11.80 -12.71 1.12
C LYS A 169 13.24 -12.98 1.59
N LYS A 170 14.22 -12.67 0.73
CA LYS A 170 15.64 -12.90 1.03
C LYS A 170 16.10 -12.15 2.29
N GLN A 171 15.53 -10.98 2.54
CA GLN A 171 15.87 -10.14 3.67
C GLN A 171 14.92 -10.32 4.87
N GLU A 172 13.99 -11.26 4.79
CA GLU A 172 13.04 -11.61 5.85
C GLU A 172 12.26 -10.39 6.37
N ILE A 173 11.82 -9.51 5.44
CA ILE A 173 11.20 -8.21 5.82
C ILE A 173 9.90 -8.42 6.62
N SER A 174 9.05 -9.37 6.21
CA SER A 174 7.80 -9.68 6.93
C SER A 174 8.07 -10.15 8.35
N GLU A 175 8.96 -11.10 8.50
CA GLU A 175 9.32 -11.74 9.77
C GLU A 175 9.94 -10.71 10.72
N ARG A 176 10.85 -9.90 10.23
CA ARG A 176 11.51 -8.83 11.01
C ARG A 176 10.54 -7.73 11.43
N ALA A 177 9.60 -7.35 10.56
CA ALA A 177 8.57 -6.37 10.89
C ALA A 177 7.61 -6.90 11.96
N ILE A 178 7.15 -8.15 11.83
CA ILE A 178 6.30 -8.83 12.83
C ILE A 178 7.03 -8.96 14.15
N GLN A 179 8.31 -9.35 14.13
CA GLN A 179 9.13 -9.43 15.35
C GLN A 179 9.25 -8.08 16.05
N PHE A 180 9.48 -6.99 15.30
CA PHE A 180 9.53 -5.64 15.87
C PHE A 180 8.21 -5.25 16.54
N LEU A 181 7.07 -5.57 15.91
CA LEU A 181 5.74 -5.30 16.48
C LEU A 181 5.49 -6.04 17.79
N HIS A 182 6.03 -7.25 17.94
CA HIS A 182 5.95 -8.03 19.19
C HIS A 182 6.92 -7.51 20.26
N ASP A 183 8.14 -7.16 19.88
CA ASP A 183 9.19 -6.78 20.83
C ASP A 183 9.02 -5.34 21.37
N PHE A 184 8.41 -4.44 20.58
CA PHE A 184 8.32 -3.02 20.90
C PHE A 184 6.91 -2.44 20.69
N PRO A 185 5.84 -3.06 21.23
CA PRO A 185 4.47 -2.61 21.01
C PRO A 185 4.23 -1.17 21.50
N GLU A 186 4.99 -0.71 22.51
CA GLU A 186 4.92 0.64 23.05
C GLU A 186 5.46 1.73 22.11
N LYS A 187 6.25 1.35 21.08
CA LYS A 187 6.76 2.26 20.07
C LYS A 187 5.87 2.36 18.85
N VAL A 188 4.82 1.53 18.76
CA VAL A 188 3.95 1.44 17.60
C VAL A 188 2.86 2.52 17.68
N VAL A 189 2.91 3.48 16.77
CA VAL A 189 1.91 4.55 16.60
C VAL A 189 1.16 4.35 15.25
N TRP A 190 1.91 4.07 14.19
CA TRP A 190 1.40 3.87 12.83
C TRP A 190 1.47 2.41 12.40
N VAL A 191 1.16 1.52 13.34
CA VAL A 191 1.06 0.06 13.16
C VAL A 191 2.21 -0.52 12.32
N ASP A 192 1.92 -1.20 11.22
CA ASP A 192 2.93 -1.83 10.35
C ASP A 192 3.84 -0.82 9.63
N GLN A 193 3.40 0.42 9.42
CA GLN A 193 4.23 1.46 8.81
C GLN A 193 5.46 1.77 9.66
N ASP A 194 5.32 1.83 10.99
CA ASP A 194 6.47 2.02 11.89
C ASP A 194 7.45 0.85 11.80
N ALA A 195 6.93 -0.38 11.86
CA ALA A 195 7.76 -1.58 11.75
C ALA A 195 8.52 -1.66 10.43
N LEU A 196 7.83 -1.37 9.31
CA LEU A 196 8.46 -1.34 7.99
C LEU A 196 9.54 -0.26 7.89
N ASN A 197 9.29 0.93 8.43
CA ASN A 197 10.29 2.00 8.42
C ASN A 197 11.53 1.68 9.26
N VAL A 198 11.38 0.94 10.36
CA VAL A 198 12.54 0.45 11.15
C VAL A 198 13.33 -0.60 10.39
N VAL A 199 12.64 -1.60 9.84
CA VAL A 199 13.28 -2.75 9.17
C VAL A 199 13.93 -2.35 7.84
N LEU A 200 13.35 -1.37 7.15
CA LEU A 200 13.75 -0.89 5.82
C LEU A 200 14.56 0.41 5.88
N LYS A 201 14.97 0.84 7.07
CA LYS A 201 15.77 2.06 7.23
C LYS A 201 16.97 2.02 6.28
N ASP A 202 17.12 3.07 5.46
CA ASP A 202 18.18 3.24 4.46
C ASP A 202 18.23 2.14 3.38
N ASN A 203 17.20 1.28 3.30
CA ASN A 203 17.15 0.12 2.42
C ASN A 203 15.86 0.08 1.57
N TYR A 204 15.49 1.22 0.99
CA TYR A 204 14.38 1.33 0.05
C TYR A 204 14.66 2.36 -1.03
N VAL A 205 13.98 2.26 -2.17
CA VAL A 205 14.05 3.26 -3.24
C VAL A 205 13.04 4.37 -2.96
N LYS A 206 13.51 5.62 -2.86
CA LYS A 206 12.60 6.77 -2.75
C LYS A 206 11.91 7.03 -4.08
N LEU A 207 10.60 6.82 -4.10
CA LEU A 207 9.75 7.08 -5.26
C LEU A 207 9.37 8.58 -5.35
N SER A 208 8.97 9.01 -6.55
CA SER A 208 8.46 10.37 -6.76
C SER A 208 7.16 10.60 -5.98
N ALA A 209 7.00 11.77 -5.38
CA ALA A 209 5.81 12.18 -4.64
C ALA A 209 4.51 12.13 -5.48
N LYS A 210 4.59 12.12 -6.81
CA LYS A 210 3.40 11.95 -7.68
C LYS A 210 2.70 10.59 -7.51
N PHE A 211 3.38 9.62 -6.92
CA PHE A 211 2.88 8.25 -6.70
C PHE A 211 2.19 8.03 -5.35
N ASN A 212 2.19 9.04 -4.47
CA ASN A 212 1.45 8.96 -3.20
C ASN A 212 1.22 10.38 -2.65
N VAL A 213 0.24 11.08 -3.23
CA VAL A 213 -0.11 12.43 -2.81
C VAL A 213 -1.09 12.37 -1.66
N THR A 214 -0.63 12.72 -0.47
CA THR A 214 -1.44 12.72 0.74
C THR A 214 -2.02 14.11 1.04
N PRO A 215 -3.01 14.24 1.96
CA PRO A 215 -3.50 15.55 2.40
C PRO A 215 -2.42 16.48 2.96
N PHE A 216 -1.30 15.94 3.45
CA PHE A 216 -0.17 16.74 3.95
C PHE A 216 0.63 17.42 2.83
N ASP A 217 0.53 16.90 1.60
CA ASP A 217 1.20 17.46 0.44
C ASP A 217 0.41 18.61 -0.19
N ILE A 218 -0.86 18.78 0.19
CA ILE A 218 -1.73 19.83 -0.33
C ILE A 218 -1.41 21.14 0.40
N PRO A 219 -1.03 22.22 -0.30
CA PRO A 219 -0.77 23.51 0.34
C PRO A 219 -1.98 24.00 1.13
N ARG A 220 -1.78 24.43 2.38
CA ARG A 220 -2.87 24.85 3.29
C ARG A 220 -3.81 25.92 2.73
N TYR A 221 -3.29 26.77 1.86
CA TYR A 221 -4.02 27.91 1.27
C TYR A 221 -4.27 27.73 -0.22
N LEU A 222 -4.26 26.49 -0.72
CA LEU A 222 -4.56 26.26 -2.13
C LEU A 222 -6.05 26.57 -2.40
N PRO A 223 -6.37 27.60 -3.23
CA PRO A 223 -7.75 27.89 -3.59
C PRO A 223 -8.31 26.77 -4.47
N LYS A 224 -9.63 26.57 -4.45
CA LYS A 224 -10.29 25.52 -5.27
C LYS A 224 -9.92 25.60 -6.75
N SER A 225 -9.75 26.81 -7.30
CA SER A 225 -9.28 27.01 -8.68
C SER A 225 -7.86 26.52 -8.94
N GLY A 226 -7.05 26.33 -7.91
CA GLY A 226 -5.68 25.83 -8.00
C GLY A 226 -5.56 24.31 -7.96
N TYR A 227 -6.61 23.59 -7.52
CA TYR A 227 -6.54 22.12 -7.37
C TYR A 227 -6.23 21.40 -8.68
N HIS A 228 -6.86 21.82 -9.79
CA HIS A 228 -6.59 21.19 -11.09
C HIS A 228 -5.10 21.28 -11.47
N ASN A 229 -4.49 22.44 -11.29
CA ASN A 229 -3.05 22.61 -11.58
C ASN A 229 -2.17 21.83 -10.62
N PHE A 230 -2.54 21.77 -9.33
CA PHE A 230 -1.81 21.00 -8.33
C PHE A 230 -1.83 19.51 -8.64
N LEU A 231 -2.98 18.96 -9.06
CA LEU A 231 -3.15 17.54 -9.36
C LEU A 231 -2.57 17.15 -10.72
N LYS A 232 -2.24 18.11 -11.59
CA LYS A 232 -1.67 17.81 -12.90
C LYS A 232 -0.37 17.01 -12.79
N GLY A 233 -0.31 15.86 -13.48
CA GLY A 233 0.85 14.96 -13.47
C GLY A 233 1.00 14.13 -12.19
N LYS A 234 0.03 14.16 -11.29
CA LYS A 234 -0.05 13.19 -10.19
C LYS A 234 -0.64 11.88 -10.71
N ILE A 235 -0.27 10.78 -10.08
CA ILE A 235 -0.70 9.43 -10.48
C ILE A 235 -1.62 8.82 -9.43
N ILE A 236 -1.30 9.00 -8.15
CA ILE A 236 -2.04 8.42 -7.04
C ILE A 236 -2.35 9.51 -6.02
N ILE A 237 -3.64 9.63 -5.66
CA ILE A 237 -4.13 10.46 -4.58
C ILE A 237 -4.55 9.54 -3.43
N HIS A 238 -3.96 9.74 -2.28
CA HIS A 238 -4.18 8.93 -1.10
C HIS A 238 -4.92 9.75 -0.03
N TYR A 239 -6.09 9.31 0.35
CA TYR A 239 -6.96 9.98 1.33
C TYR A 239 -6.62 9.61 2.77
N ALA A 240 -5.35 9.34 3.04
CA ALA A 240 -4.87 9.09 4.40
C ALA A 240 -5.40 10.15 5.37
N LEU A 241 -6.07 9.73 6.43
CA LEU A 241 -6.73 10.66 7.38
C LEU A 241 -5.70 11.60 8.01
N ARG A 242 -6.04 12.90 8.07
CA ARG A 242 -5.39 13.82 8.98
C ARG A 242 -5.90 13.52 10.38
N GLU A 243 -4.99 13.28 11.32
CA GLU A 243 -5.35 13.43 12.72
C GLU A 243 -5.79 14.87 12.97
N HIS A 244 -6.93 15.03 13.62
CA HIS A 244 -7.45 16.32 14.05
C HIS A 244 -6.82 16.74 15.39
#